data_1544d6a5e4bfb2e59dbf01e78e679c63
#
_entry.id   1544d6a5e4bfb2e59dbf01e78e679c63
#
_cell.length_a   1.000
_cell.length_b   1.000
_cell.length_c   1.000
_cell.angle_alpha   90.00
_cell.angle_beta   90.00
_cell.angle_gamma   90.00
#
_symmetry.space_group_name_H-M   'P 1'
#
loop_
_entity.id
_entity.type
_entity.pdbx_description
1 polymer ?
#
loop_
_entity_poly.entity_id
_entity_poly.type
_entity_poly.pdbx_seq_one_letter_code
_entity_poly.pdbx_strand_id
1 'polypeptide(L)'
;MGPTREHLIPIVEEAVRAAGYDLVDLEFRREAHRWVLRAYIDLLEGEPGGVSHTDCERASRSISATLDVADPIPYSYSLEVSSPGLARPLRRESDYRRFAGRRARIKLHDPVAGRRNFVCTLRGATDGVVTIEADGREVSFPLTAIAKATLEIEL
;
A
#
# COMPACT_ATOMS: atom_id res chain seq x y z
N MET A 1 14.46 15.35 -16.60
CA MET A 1 13.26 14.75 -16.00
C MET A 1 13.64 13.84 -14.86
N GLY A 2 12.87 13.89 -13.78
CA GLY A 2 13.12 13.07 -12.63
C GLY A 2 12.47 11.69 -12.74
N PRO A 3 12.69 10.84 -11.72
CA PRO A 3 12.10 9.52 -11.67
C PRO A 3 10.59 9.58 -11.46
N THR A 4 9.93 8.49 -11.80
CA THR A 4 8.51 8.32 -11.49
C THR A 4 8.37 7.54 -10.18
N ARG A 5 7.16 7.53 -9.63
CA ARG A 5 6.82 6.72 -8.46
C ARG A 5 7.19 5.25 -8.69
N GLU A 6 6.92 4.74 -9.88
CA GLU A 6 7.19 3.34 -10.22
C GLU A 6 8.68 2.99 -10.21
N HIS A 7 9.53 3.93 -10.58
CA HIS A 7 10.98 3.75 -10.50
C HIS A 7 11.48 3.74 -9.06
N LEU A 8 10.81 4.47 -8.18
CA LEU A 8 11.23 4.59 -6.78
C LEU A 8 10.74 3.44 -5.90
N ILE A 9 9.63 2.80 -6.26
CA ILE A 9 9.05 1.71 -5.47
C ILE A 9 10.08 0.61 -5.13
N PRO A 10 10.80 0.00 -6.11
CA PRO A 10 11.72 -1.07 -5.75
C PRO A 10 12.87 -0.62 -4.85
N ILE A 11 13.34 0.60 -5.02
CA ILE A 11 14.43 1.15 -4.20
C ILE A 11 13.95 1.35 -2.76
N VAL A 12 12.80 1.98 -2.58
CA VAL A 12 12.23 2.26 -1.27
C VAL A 12 11.77 0.96 -0.59
N GLU A 13 11.18 0.04 -1.35
CA GLU A 13 10.75 -1.24 -0.81
C GLU A 13 11.91 -2.04 -0.23
N GLU A 14 13.04 -2.08 -0.93
CA GLU A 14 14.23 -2.76 -0.44
C GLU A 14 14.73 -2.14 0.87
N ALA A 15 14.76 -0.81 0.95
CA ALA A 15 15.19 -0.10 2.14
C ALA A 15 14.25 -0.35 3.33
N VAL A 16 12.95 -0.36 3.09
CA VAL A 16 11.93 -0.60 4.12
C VAL A 16 12.05 -2.03 4.65
N ARG A 17 12.22 -3.01 3.76
CA ARG A 17 12.40 -4.41 4.16
C ARG A 17 13.69 -4.63 4.93
N ALA A 18 14.76 -3.96 4.53
CA ALA A 18 16.04 -4.02 5.24
C ALA A 18 15.92 -3.50 6.67
N ALA A 19 15.03 -2.55 6.91
CA ALA A 19 14.76 -2.02 8.25
C ALA A 19 13.82 -2.92 9.07
N GLY A 20 13.21 -3.94 8.45
CA GLY A 20 12.32 -4.87 9.12
C GLY A 20 10.84 -4.54 8.99
N TYR A 21 10.45 -3.77 7.99
CA TYR A 21 9.06 -3.35 7.79
C TYR A 21 8.58 -3.69 6.38
N ASP A 22 7.30 -3.47 6.14
CA ASP A 22 6.66 -3.69 4.84
C ASP A 22 6.23 -2.35 4.25
N LEU A 23 6.54 -2.14 2.98
CA LEU A 23 6.08 -0.94 2.27
C LEU A 23 4.64 -1.17 1.77
N VAL A 24 3.72 -0.38 2.30
CA VAL A 24 2.30 -0.49 1.96
C VAL A 24 1.95 0.36 0.75
N ASP A 25 2.47 1.57 0.70
CA ASP A 25 2.23 2.50 -0.41
C ASP A 25 3.34 3.54 -0.47
N LEU A 26 3.48 4.15 -1.63
CA LEU A 26 4.46 5.20 -1.86
C LEU A 26 3.81 6.30 -2.69
N GLU A 27 3.96 7.55 -2.21
CA GLU A 27 3.55 8.72 -2.96
C GLU A 27 4.79 9.53 -3.32
N PHE A 28 4.86 10.00 -4.55
CA PHE A 28 5.90 10.91 -4.97
C PHE A 28 5.25 12.00 -5.81
N ARG A 29 5.13 13.20 -5.23
CA ARG A 29 4.45 14.30 -5.90
C ARG A 29 4.96 15.66 -5.43
N ARG A 30 4.61 16.68 -6.19
CA ARG A 30 4.94 18.04 -5.85
C ARG A 30 3.81 18.64 -5.02
N GLU A 31 4.18 19.11 -3.83
CA GLU A 31 3.26 19.76 -2.90
C GLU A 31 3.85 21.12 -2.50
N ALA A 32 3.05 22.19 -2.64
CA ALA A 32 3.47 23.55 -2.23
C ALA A 32 4.89 23.90 -2.67
N HIS A 33 5.18 23.75 -3.95
CA HIS A 33 6.46 24.10 -4.60
C HIS A 33 7.66 23.22 -4.20
N ARG A 34 7.43 22.09 -3.52
CA ARG A 34 8.51 21.15 -3.23
C ARG A 34 8.06 19.72 -3.52
N TRP A 35 9.04 18.89 -3.79
CA TRP A 35 8.78 17.47 -4.00
C TRP A 35 8.70 16.75 -2.65
N VAL A 36 7.72 15.87 -2.53
CA VAL A 36 7.51 15.05 -1.33
C VAL A 36 7.50 13.59 -1.73
N LEU A 37 8.36 12.81 -1.09
CA LEU A 37 8.35 11.35 -1.17
C LEU A 37 7.79 10.86 0.15
N ARG A 38 6.62 10.23 0.10
CA ARG A 38 5.94 9.76 1.30
C ARG A 38 5.77 8.25 1.24
N ALA A 39 6.37 7.57 2.21
CA ALA A 39 6.30 6.11 2.31
C ALA A 39 5.36 5.73 3.45
N TYR A 40 4.43 4.83 3.16
CA TYR A 40 3.52 4.25 4.16
C TYR A 40 4.01 2.85 4.47
N ILE A 41 4.35 2.61 5.73
CA ILE A 41 4.92 1.34 6.16
C ILE A 41 4.03 0.66 7.19
N ASP A 42 4.21 -0.66 7.31
CA ASP A 42 3.53 -1.45 8.34
C ASP A 42 4.50 -2.50 8.85
N LEU A 43 4.11 -3.15 9.94
CA LEU A 43 4.87 -4.29 10.45
C LEU A 43 4.80 -5.44 9.46
N LEU A 44 5.80 -6.30 9.51
CA LEU A 44 5.81 -7.50 8.67
C LEU A 44 4.63 -8.39 9.03
N GLU A 45 4.19 -9.18 8.06
CA GLU A 45 3.06 -10.08 8.22
C GLU A 45 3.25 -11.00 9.43
N GLY A 46 2.21 -11.10 10.25
CA GLY A 46 2.22 -11.93 11.44
C GLY A 46 2.69 -11.25 12.72
N GLU A 47 3.25 -10.04 12.63
CA GLU A 47 3.66 -9.30 13.81
C GLU A 47 2.48 -8.55 14.41
N PRO A 48 2.32 -8.59 15.76
CA PRO A 48 1.23 -7.88 16.40
C PRO A 48 1.51 -6.39 16.59
N GLY A 49 0.44 -5.62 16.74
CA GLY A 49 0.52 -4.20 17.02
C GLY A 49 0.54 -3.34 15.77
N GLY A 50 0.85 -2.08 15.96
CA GLY A 50 0.95 -1.11 14.88
C GLY A 50 2.33 -0.49 14.81
N VAL A 51 2.57 0.28 13.76
CA VAL A 51 3.83 0.99 13.57
C VAL A 51 3.91 2.16 14.55
N SER A 52 5.03 2.23 15.27
CA SER A 52 5.31 3.31 16.21
C SER A 52 6.06 4.45 15.55
N HIS A 53 6.19 5.56 16.27
CA HIS A 53 6.99 6.70 15.84
C HIS A 53 8.46 6.30 15.62
N THR A 54 8.99 5.48 16.54
CA THR A 54 10.36 4.95 16.43
C THR A 54 10.53 4.09 15.19
N ASP A 55 9.51 3.30 14.84
CA ASP A 55 9.53 2.47 13.63
C ASP A 55 9.63 3.34 12.39
N CYS A 56 8.86 4.42 12.33
CA CYS A 56 8.91 5.36 11.22
C CYS A 56 10.28 6.01 11.10
N GLU A 57 10.93 6.34 12.21
CA GLU A 57 12.27 6.90 12.21
C GLU A 57 13.31 5.91 11.67
N ARG A 58 13.22 4.65 12.07
CA ARG A 58 14.13 3.60 11.59
C ARG A 58 13.99 3.41 10.07
N ALA A 59 12.76 3.32 9.60
CA ALA A 59 12.50 3.18 8.18
C ALA A 59 12.98 4.41 7.41
N SER A 60 12.75 5.61 7.95
CA SER A 60 13.19 6.84 7.34
C SER A 60 14.71 6.90 7.16
N ARG A 61 15.46 6.47 8.17
CA ARG A 61 16.92 6.43 8.09
C ARG A 61 17.40 5.44 7.02
N SER A 62 16.78 4.28 6.95
CA SER A 62 17.11 3.26 5.95
C SER A 62 16.81 3.74 4.53
N ILE A 63 15.66 4.35 4.33
CA ILE A 63 15.27 4.92 3.04
C ILE A 63 16.24 6.03 2.64
N SER A 64 16.52 6.95 3.56
CA SER A 64 17.40 8.07 3.30
C SER A 64 18.80 7.61 2.89
N ALA A 65 19.37 6.65 3.61
CA ALA A 65 20.69 6.11 3.30
C ALA A 65 20.71 5.43 1.93
N THR A 66 19.67 4.67 1.61
CA THR A 66 19.57 3.98 0.32
C THR A 66 19.42 4.97 -0.83
N LEU A 67 18.60 6.02 -0.64
CA LEU A 67 18.42 7.05 -1.66
C LEU A 67 19.68 7.90 -1.86
N ASP A 68 20.45 8.12 -0.81
CA ASP A 68 21.72 8.84 -0.92
C ASP A 68 22.73 8.09 -1.79
N VAL A 69 22.78 6.77 -1.66
CA VAL A 69 23.67 5.93 -2.46
C VAL A 69 23.17 5.80 -3.91
N ALA A 70 21.91 5.50 -4.10
CA ALA A 70 21.32 5.29 -5.43
C ALA A 70 21.14 6.61 -6.19
N ASP A 71 20.91 7.69 -5.46
CA ASP A 71 20.74 9.05 -5.98
C ASP A 71 19.79 9.14 -7.19
N PRO A 72 18.55 8.60 -7.10
CA PRO A 72 17.65 8.58 -8.25
C PRO A 72 16.89 9.89 -8.47
N ILE A 73 16.86 10.77 -7.46
CA ILE A 73 16.10 12.02 -7.51
C ILE A 73 17.09 13.18 -7.66
N PRO A 74 17.10 13.87 -8.84
CA PRO A 74 18.12 14.87 -9.13
C PRO A 74 17.83 16.26 -8.58
N TYR A 75 16.82 16.41 -7.72
CA TYR A 75 16.45 17.69 -7.12
C TYR A 75 16.09 17.49 -5.65
N SER A 76 15.91 18.61 -4.94
CA SER A 76 15.55 18.56 -3.52
C SER A 76 14.16 17.98 -3.31
N TYR A 77 14.02 17.20 -2.27
CA TYR A 77 12.73 16.61 -1.87
C TYR A 77 12.70 16.42 -0.36
N SER A 78 11.49 16.29 0.17
CA SER A 78 11.27 15.93 1.57
C SER A 78 10.87 14.47 1.65
N LEU A 79 11.46 13.74 2.60
CA LEU A 79 11.08 12.36 2.87
C LEU A 79 10.18 12.32 4.09
N GLU A 80 9.02 11.70 3.94
CA GLU A 80 8.07 11.47 5.04
C GLU A 80 7.77 9.99 5.12
N VAL A 81 7.74 9.46 6.33
CA VAL A 81 7.39 8.06 6.58
C VAL A 81 6.27 8.02 7.60
N SER A 82 5.24 7.26 7.31
CA SER A 82 4.04 7.20 8.11
C SER A 82 3.46 5.79 8.14
N SER A 83 2.57 5.55 9.10
CA SER A 83 1.74 4.36 9.05
C SER A 83 0.58 4.60 8.07
N PRO A 84 -0.05 3.53 7.54
CA PRO A 84 -1.19 3.70 6.63
C PRO A 84 -2.41 4.35 7.26
N GLY A 85 -2.44 4.47 8.59
CA GLY A 85 -3.59 4.99 9.29
C GLY A 85 -4.70 3.96 9.38
N LEU A 86 -5.93 4.45 9.51
CA LEU A 86 -7.10 3.60 9.73
C LEU A 86 -7.60 2.91 8.45
N ALA A 87 -7.41 3.56 7.30
CA ALA A 87 -7.87 3.04 6.01
C ALA A 87 -6.68 2.51 5.22
N ARG A 88 -6.23 1.31 5.54
CA ARG A 88 -5.07 0.72 4.89
C ARG A 88 -5.34 0.35 3.44
N PRO A 89 -4.53 0.83 2.47
CA PRO A 89 -4.67 0.41 1.08
C PRO A 89 -4.35 -1.07 0.88
N LEU A 90 -5.06 -1.70 -0.04
CA LEU A 90 -4.81 -3.08 -0.46
C LEU A 90 -4.28 -3.04 -1.88
N ARG A 91 -3.07 -3.53 -2.11
CA ARG A 91 -2.42 -3.41 -3.42
C ARG A 91 -2.01 -4.75 -4.01
N ARG A 92 -1.46 -5.64 -3.19
CA ARG A 92 -0.92 -6.92 -3.64
C ARG A 92 -1.88 -8.05 -3.31
N GLU A 93 -1.77 -9.12 -4.08
CA GLU A 93 -2.57 -10.32 -3.82
C GLU A 93 -2.40 -10.80 -2.38
N SER A 94 -1.18 -10.73 -1.85
CA SER A 94 -0.90 -11.12 -0.47
C SER A 94 -1.68 -10.29 0.56
N ASP A 95 -1.99 -9.03 0.26
CA ASP A 95 -2.79 -8.19 1.15
C ASP A 95 -4.21 -8.78 1.31
N TYR A 96 -4.80 -9.22 0.21
CA TYR A 96 -6.14 -9.80 0.22
C TYR A 96 -6.18 -11.14 0.98
N ARG A 97 -5.11 -11.92 0.89
CA ARG A 97 -4.99 -13.16 1.68
C ARG A 97 -4.79 -12.88 3.16
N ARG A 98 -3.91 -11.91 3.47
CA ARG A 98 -3.59 -11.53 4.84
C ARG A 98 -4.81 -11.04 5.61
N PHE A 99 -5.65 -10.27 4.96
CA PHE A 99 -6.82 -9.65 5.58
C PHE A 99 -8.13 -10.35 5.26
N ALA A 100 -8.09 -11.61 4.85
CA ALA A 100 -9.30 -12.41 4.63
C ALA A 100 -10.15 -12.41 5.91
N GLY A 101 -11.46 -12.23 5.74
CA GLY A 101 -12.39 -12.06 6.84
C GLY A 101 -12.66 -10.63 7.25
N ARG A 102 -11.84 -9.68 6.80
CA ARG A 102 -12.00 -8.26 7.12
C ARG A 102 -12.90 -7.57 6.09
N ARG A 103 -13.52 -6.48 6.52
CA ARG A 103 -14.33 -5.65 5.64
C ARG A 103 -13.43 -4.74 4.81
N ALA A 104 -13.83 -4.52 3.57
CA ALA A 104 -13.06 -3.69 2.66
C ALA A 104 -13.96 -2.93 1.70
N ARG A 105 -13.43 -1.84 1.15
CA ARG A 105 -14.06 -1.09 0.06
C ARG A 105 -13.20 -1.28 -1.18
N ILE A 106 -13.84 -1.71 -2.26
CA ILE A 106 -13.15 -1.97 -3.53
C ILE A 106 -13.85 -1.21 -4.64
N LYS A 107 -13.04 -0.51 -5.44
CA LYS A 107 -13.50 0.17 -6.65
C LYS A 107 -12.85 -0.50 -7.86
N LEU A 108 -13.66 -0.90 -8.83
CA LEU A 108 -13.18 -1.52 -10.05
C LEU A 108 -13.05 -0.51 -11.18
N HIS A 109 -12.19 -0.80 -12.16
CA HIS A 109 -12.07 0.00 -13.37
C HIS A 109 -13.35 -0.10 -14.21
N ASP A 110 -13.86 -1.31 -14.38
CA ASP A 110 -15.10 -1.59 -15.13
C ASP A 110 -16.10 -2.32 -14.26
N PRO A 111 -17.42 -2.14 -14.50
CA PRO A 111 -18.41 -2.81 -13.69
C PRO A 111 -18.35 -4.33 -13.80
N VAL A 112 -18.56 -5.00 -12.66
CA VAL A 112 -18.75 -6.45 -12.60
C VAL A 112 -20.12 -6.67 -11.94
N ALA A 113 -20.96 -7.48 -12.56
CA ALA A 113 -22.36 -7.67 -12.14
C ALA A 113 -23.11 -6.34 -11.97
N GLY A 114 -22.80 -5.37 -12.84
CA GLY A 114 -23.43 -4.06 -12.84
C GLY A 114 -22.90 -3.09 -11.78
N ARG A 115 -21.85 -3.44 -11.06
CA ARG A 115 -21.32 -2.61 -9.96
C ARG A 115 -19.82 -2.37 -10.10
N ARG A 116 -19.39 -1.15 -9.80
CA ARG A 116 -17.97 -0.80 -9.67
C ARG A 116 -17.52 -0.73 -8.22
N ASN A 117 -18.42 -0.37 -7.33
CA ASN A 117 -18.08 -0.13 -5.92
C ASN A 117 -18.67 -1.22 -5.06
N PHE A 118 -17.81 -1.85 -4.26
CA PHE A 118 -18.21 -2.91 -3.35
C PHE A 118 -17.81 -2.55 -1.93
N VAL A 119 -18.73 -2.69 -1.00
CA VAL A 119 -18.43 -2.77 0.43
C VAL A 119 -18.63 -4.24 0.76
N CYS A 120 -17.56 -4.91 1.12
CA CYS A 120 -17.54 -6.36 1.12
C CYS A 120 -16.69 -6.95 2.22
N THR A 121 -16.75 -8.27 2.36
CA THR A 121 -15.85 -9.03 3.21
C THR A 121 -14.86 -9.76 2.32
N LEU A 122 -13.57 -9.62 2.61
CA LEU A 122 -12.53 -10.30 1.86
C LEU A 122 -12.57 -11.80 2.17
N ARG A 123 -12.46 -12.62 1.12
CA ARG A 123 -12.42 -14.10 1.26
C ARG A 123 -11.06 -14.68 0.91
N GLY A 124 -10.21 -13.90 0.26
CA GLY A 124 -8.86 -14.31 -0.09
C GLY A 124 -8.51 -13.99 -1.52
N ALA A 125 -7.38 -14.52 -1.97
CA ALA A 125 -6.91 -14.33 -3.33
C ALA A 125 -6.00 -15.50 -3.72
N THR A 126 -6.14 -15.98 -4.95
CA THR A 126 -5.36 -17.08 -5.49
C THR A 126 -5.16 -16.87 -6.98
N ASP A 127 -3.92 -17.07 -7.46
CA ASP A 127 -3.58 -16.99 -8.89
C ASP A 127 -4.04 -15.70 -9.57
N GLY A 128 -3.86 -14.57 -8.88
CA GLY A 128 -4.23 -13.26 -9.40
C GLY A 128 -5.72 -12.95 -9.36
N VAL A 129 -6.51 -13.77 -8.72
CA VAL A 129 -7.97 -13.59 -8.59
C VAL A 129 -8.33 -13.31 -7.14
N VAL A 130 -9.03 -12.21 -6.92
CA VAL A 130 -9.53 -11.81 -5.60
C VAL A 130 -10.97 -12.29 -5.45
N THR A 131 -11.29 -12.88 -4.29
CA THR A 131 -12.64 -13.33 -3.98
C THR A 131 -13.16 -12.55 -2.79
N ILE A 132 -14.37 -12.05 -2.93
CA ILE A 132 -15.07 -11.27 -1.90
C ILE A 132 -16.48 -11.80 -1.69
N GLU A 133 -17.10 -11.38 -0.58
CA GLU A 133 -18.52 -11.62 -0.34
C GLU A 133 -19.21 -10.27 -0.19
N ALA A 134 -20.21 -10.02 -1.03
CA ALA A 134 -21.02 -8.81 -1.00
C ALA A 134 -22.49 -9.19 -1.13
N ASP A 135 -23.33 -8.64 -0.25
CA ASP A 135 -24.77 -8.89 -0.24
C ASP A 135 -25.13 -10.39 -0.22
N GLY A 136 -24.37 -11.18 0.54
CA GLY A 136 -24.60 -12.60 0.69
C GLY A 136 -24.15 -13.44 -0.50
N ARG A 137 -23.46 -12.86 -1.46
CA ARG A 137 -22.96 -13.54 -2.65
C ARG A 137 -21.46 -13.45 -2.76
N GLU A 138 -20.85 -14.53 -3.21
CA GLU A 138 -19.42 -14.54 -3.49
C GLU A 138 -19.17 -14.03 -4.91
N VAL A 139 -18.22 -13.10 -5.03
CA VAL A 139 -17.85 -12.49 -6.30
C VAL A 139 -16.35 -12.57 -6.44
N SER A 140 -15.86 -12.94 -7.62
CA SER A 140 -14.44 -13.01 -7.91
C SER A 140 -14.10 -12.14 -9.12
N PHE A 141 -12.93 -11.50 -9.07
CA PHE A 141 -12.45 -10.70 -10.21
C PHE A 141 -10.92 -10.68 -10.19
N PRO A 142 -10.29 -10.43 -11.36
CA PRO A 142 -8.83 -10.35 -11.41
C PRO A 142 -8.32 -9.18 -10.58
N LEU A 143 -7.16 -9.34 -9.96
CA LEU A 143 -6.50 -8.25 -9.23
C LEU A 143 -6.34 -7.01 -10.11
N THR A 144 -6.05 -7.19 -11.39
CA THR A 144 -5.89 -6.11 -12.36
C THR A 144 -7.17 -5.31 -12.62
N ALA A 145 -8.33 -5.86 -12.27
CA ALA A 145 -9.61 -5.15 -12.40
C ALA A 145 -9.83 -4.10 -11.32
N ILE A 146 -9.04 -4.15 -10.24
CA ILE A 146 -9.20 -3.27 -9.10
C ILE A 146 -8.50 -1.94 -9.34
N ALA A 147 -9.27 -0.83 -9.29
CA ALA A 147 -8.73 0.53 -9.39
C ALA A 147 -8.21 1.01 -8.04
N LYS A 148 -8.94 0.71 -6.97
CA LYS A 148 -8.59 1.10 -5.61
C LYS A 148 -9.25 0.15 -4.61
N ALA A 149 -8.52 -0.19 -3.57
CA ALA A 149 -9.08 -0.98 -2.48
C ALA A 149 -8.48 -0.54 -1.15
N THR A 150 -9.31 -0.46 -0.12
CA THR A 150 -8.89 -0.11 1.23
C THR A 150 -9.64 -0.98 2.24
N LEU A 151 -8.98 -1.29 3.36
CA LEU A 151 -9.67 -1.92 4.48
C LEU A 151 -10.62 -0.90 5.12
N GLU A 152 -11.79 -1.36 5.53
CA GLU A 152 -12.71 -0.55 6.30
C GLU A 152 -12.25 -0.49 7.75
N ILE A 153 -12.47 0.66 8.39
CA ILE A 153 -12.16 0.85 9.81
C ILE A 153 -13.17 0.06 10.62
N GLU A 154 -12.66 -0.81 11.48
CA GLU A 154 -13.48 -1.51 12.45
C GLU A 154 -13.30 -0.82 13.80
N LEU A 155 -14.40 -0.30 14.31
CA LEU A 155 -14.42 0.35 15.62
C LEU A 155 -14.89 -0.63 16.69
#